data_9efe8fae7646b1ab8f478ce6efcdeb1a
#
_entry.id   9efe8fae7646b1ab8f478ce6efcdeb1a
#
_cell.length_a   1.000
_cell.length_b   1.000
_cell.length_c   1.000
_cell.angle_alpha   90.00
_cell.angle_beta   90.00
_cell.angle_gamma   90.00
#
_symmetry.space_group_name_H-M   'P 1'
#
loop_
_entity.id
_entity.type
_entity.pdbx_description
1 polymer ?
#
loop_
_entity_poly.entity_id
_entity_poly.type
_entity_poly.pdbx_seq_one_letter_code
_entity_poly.pdbx_strand_id
1 'polypeptide(L)'
;MTAIAELIDITQTYFCLDCGVCTGSCPVARVFPDFSPRQIIERSLYELEEASDDTIWSCLTCAQCSVRCPANIDFPEFVRLMRDEAHAQGFDGVPAHNGMLQTITAIQTRDVAQNRNFWIEDGKTSDKGDILYFVGCRPYFDVVFRDIDAGSIKGAQNVLKILNGCGVEPVVSNEEKCCGHDALWNGNEEKFKKLAELNLDLIRSSGAKQVVFSCPEGYYTFKNFYPKYFGELGFEPVHILDFLADKINEGVIEFEEKDEVVTYHDPCRLGRLAGVYDAPRKLLQAIPGIELKEMPRSRENGVCCGTTGWMNCSSCSKEIQMERLSEASNTGAKTLVTACPKCQIHFRCAKAAFDLEIEINDLYDIVAARMKVKK
;
A
#
# COMPACT_ATOMS: atom_id res chain seq x y z
N MET A 1 -3.85 -26.09 23.11
CA MET A 1 -2.73 -25.56 22.31
C MET A 1 -2.54 -24.12 22.76
N THR A 2 -1.33 -23.63 22.87
CA THR A 2 -1.09 -22.18 23.07
C THR A 2 -1.50 -21.43 21.81
N ALA A 3 -1.87 -20.15 21.91
CA ALA A 3 -2.24 -19.34 20.76
C ALA A 3 -1.13 -19.35 19.69
N ILE A 4 0.15 -19.28 20.07
CA ILE A 4 1.29 -19.36 19.16
C ILE A 4 1.37 -20.69 18.41
N ALA A 5 1.08 -21.83 19.08
CA ALA A 5 1.06 -23.13 18.43
C ALA A 5 0.00 -23.21 17.32
N GLU A 6 -1.15 -22.57 17.53
CA GLU A 6 -2.20 -22.44 16.53
C GLU A 6 -1.75 -21.55 15.33
N LEU A 7 -1.07 -20.44 15.59
CA LEU A 7 -0.51 -19.57 14.55
C LEU A 7 0.54 -20.28 13.70
N ILE A 8 1.41 -21.08 14.33
CA ILE A 8 2.41 -21.90 13.66
C ILE A 8 1.74 -22.89 12.69
N ASP A 9 0.64 -23.50 13.14
CA ASP A 9 -0.10 -24.50 12.37
C ASP A 9 -0.83 -23.84 11.15
N ILE A 10 -1.51 -22.72 11.37
CA ILE A 10 -2.19 -21.95 10.33
C ILE A 10 -1.22 -21.46 9.25
N THR A 11 -0.02 -20.99 9.64
CA THR A 11 0.98 -20.41 8.73
C THR A 11 1.98 -21.43 8.23
N GLN A 12 1.93 -22.67 8.75
CA GLN A 12 2.83 -23.76 8.43
C GLN A 12 4.33 -23.42 8.63
N THR A 13 4.62 -22.52 9.58
CA THR A 13 5.98 -22.06 9.87
C THR A 13 6.89 -23.17 10.40
N TYR A 14 6.32 -24.28 10.88
CA TYR A 14 7.08 -25.48 11.25
C TYR A 14 7.83 -26.14 10.08
N PHE A 15 7.50 -25.84 8.83
CA PHE A 15 8.28 -26.27 7.66
C PHE A 15 9.56 -25.46 7.43
N CYS A 16 9.90 -24.53 8.32
CA CYS A 16 11.09 -23.71 8.20
C CYS A 16 12.36 -24.59 8.13
N LEU A 17 13.15 -24.43 7.05
CA LEU A 17 14.39 -25.17 6.85
C LEU A 17 15.59 -24.51 7.55
N ASP A 18 15.38 -23.46 8.32
CA ASP A 18 16.43 -22.67 8.99
C ASP A 18 17.58 -22.20 8.08
N CYS A 19 17.33 -22.04 6.80
CA CYS A 19 18.35 -21.77 5.78
C CYS A 19 18.85 -20.31 5.75
N GLY A 20 18.20 -19.38 6.44
CA GLY A 20 18.61 -17.97 6.55
C GLY A 20 18.38 -17.08 5.33
N VAL A 21 17.84 -17.60 4.21
CA VAL A 21 17.56 -16.81 2.98
C VAL A 21 16.65 -15.61 3.27
N CYS A 22 15.67 -15.76 4.14
CA CYS A 22 14.75 -14.69 4.55
C CYS A 22 15.50 -13.55 5.26
N THR A 23 16.42 -13.84 6.18
CA THR A 23 17.24 -12.84 6.87
C THR A 23 18.20 -12.14 5.90
N GLY A 24 18.89 -12.90 5.06
CA GLY A 24 19.82 -12.35 4.07
C GLY A 24 19.17 -11.47 3.00
N SER A 25 17.87 -11.67 2.72
CA SER A 25 17.10 -10.84 1.77
C SER A 25 16.33 -9.70 2.41
N CYS A 26 16.22 -9.66 3.74
CA CYS A 26 15.38 -8.71 4.45
C CYS A 26 15.99 -7.30 4.47
N PRO A 27 15.26 -6.25 4.02
CA PRO A 27 15.76 -4.88 4.10
C PRO A 27 15.93 -4.39 5.55
N VAL A 28 15.10 -4.89 6.48
CA VAL A 28 15.22 -4.53 7.90
C VAL A 28 16.45 -5.17 8.53
N ALA A 29 16.68 -6.46 8.30
CA ALA A 29 17.84 -7.16 8.86
C ALA A 29 19.19 -6.55 8.42
N ARG A 30 19.24 -5.83 7.28
CA ARG A 30 20.45 -5.15 6.82
C ARG A 30 20.80 -3.92 7.65
N VAL A 31 19.80 -3.23 8.21
CA VAL A 31 19.96 -1.95 8.93
C VAL A 31 19.66 -2.09 10.42
N PHE A 32 19.07 -3.19 10.83
CA PHE A 32 18.77 -3.52 12.23
C PHE A 32 19.18 -4.98 12.49
N PRO A 33 20.42 -5.22 12.98
CA PRO A 33 20.97 -6.57 13.13
C PRO A 33 20.21 -7.50 14.09
N ASP A 34 19.48 -6.94 15.06
CA ASP A 34 18.68 -7.70 16.01
C ASP A 34 17.40 -8.27 15.37
N PHE A 35 17.01 -7.78 14.19
CA PHE A 35 15.87 -8.28 13.44
C PHE A 35 16.25 -9.42 12.50
N SER A 36 15.67 -10.59 12.70
CA SER A 36 15.86 -11.74 11.82
C SER A 36 14.56 -12.53 11.66
N PRO A 37 13.97 -12.59 10.45
CA PRO A 37 12.80 -13.42 10.20
C PRO A 37 13.01 -14.89 10.61
N ARG A 38 14.19 -15.44 10.34
CA ARG A 38 14.54 -16.81 10.73
C ARG A 38 14.50 -17.01 12.24
N GLN A 39 15.16 -16.12 13.01
CA GLN A 39 15.20 -16.21 14.47
C GLN A 39 13.83 -15.99 15.12
N ILE A 40 12.99 -15.14 14.55
CA ILE A 40 11.61 -14.95 15.03
C ILE A 40 10.84 -16.28 14.90
N ILE A 41 10.91 -16.96 13.75
CA ILE A 41 10.30 -18.29 13.59
C ILE A 41 10.91 -19.31 14.57
N GLU A 42 12.24 -19.36 14.66
CA GLU A 42 12.94 -20.29 15.55
C GLU A 42 12.50 -20.13 17.02
N ARG A 43 12.51 -18.89 17.54
CA ARG A 43 12.03 -18.61 18.90
C ARG A 43 10.58 -19.01 19.08
N SER A 44 9.71 -18.71 18.15
CA SER A 44 8.29 -19.07 18.22
C SER A 44 8.05 -20.60 18.25
N LEU A 45 8.95 -21.39 17.65
CA LEU A 45 8.88 -22.85 17.68
C LEU A 45 9.32 -23.45 19.01
N TYR A 46 10.25 -22.79 19.73
CA TYR A 46 10.82 -23.29 20.99
C TYR A 46 10.17 -22.65 22.22
N GLU A 47 9.75 -21.38 22.10
CA GLU A 47 9.23 -20.55 23.20
C GLU A 47 7.74 -20.25 22.97
N LEU A 48 6.92 -21.29 22.95
CA LEU A 48 5.50 -21.24 22.56
C LEU A 48 4.61 -20.30 23.40
N GLU A 49 5.16 -19.58 24.36
CA GLU A 49 4.42 -18.74 25.30
C GLU A 49 4.66 -17.22 25.11
N GLU A 50 5.61 -16.79 24.29
CA GLU A 50 5.98 -15.37 24.17
C GLU A 50 5.54 -14.74 22.86
N ALA A 51 4.40 -14.02 22.88
CA ALA A 51 4.06 -13.02 21.87
C ALA A 51 4.83 -11.69 22.07
N SER A 52 5.74 -11.63 23.04
CA SER A 52 6.41 -10.40 23.52
C SER A 52 7.68 -10.02 22.74
N ASP A 53 7.96 -10.64 21.60
CA ASP A 53 9.11 -10.25 20.78
C ASP A 53 8.88 -8.88 20.11
N ASP A 54 9.35 -7.81 20.73
CA ASP A 54 9.24 -6.44 20.22
C ASP A 54 9.79 -6.27 18.80
N THR A 55 10.66 -7.19 18.35
CA THR A 55 11.22 -7.13 17.00
C THR A 55 10.19 -7.41 15.92
N ILE A 56 9.08 -8.11 16.19
CA ILE A 56 7.99 -8.34 15.23
C ILE A 56 7.44 -7.04 14.65
N TRP A 57 7.46 -5.95 15.44
CA TRP A 57 6.97 -4.64 15.03
C TRP A 57 7.88 -3.94 14.00
N SER A 58 9.14 -4.36 13.90
CA SER A 58 10.07 -3.85 12.89
C SER A 58 9.86 -4.46 11.51
N CYS A 59 9.12 -5.57 11.41
CA CYS A 59 8.80 -6.19 10.13
C CYS A 59 7.96 -5.26 9.24
N LEU A 60 8.43 -5.02 8.00
CA LEU A 60 7.69 -4.23 7.00
C LEU A 60 6.56 -5.01 6.32
N THR A 61 6.39 -6.28 6.65
CA THR A 61 5.41 -7.17 5.99
C THR A 61 5.43 -7.07 4.45
N CYS A 62 6.62 -6.82 3.90
CA CYS A 62 6.81 -6.53 2.47
C CYS A 62 6.93 -7.78 1.58
N ALA A 63 6.88 -8.98 2.16
CA ALA A 63 6.98 -10.28 1.50
C ALA A 63 8.29 -10.54 0.74
N GLN A 64 9.37 -9.74 0.98
CA GLN A 64 10.66 -9.97 0.33
C GLN A 64 11.28 -11.33 0.71
N CYS A 65 11.06 -11.76 1.95
CA CYS A 65 11.47 -13.06 2.47
C CYS A 65 10.64 -14.20 1.88
N SER A 66 9.32 -14.03 1.75
CA SER A 66 8.41 -15.09 1.29
C SER A 66 8.63 -15.48 -0.17
N VAL A 67 8.83 -14.49 -1.07
CA VAL A 67 9.10 -14.78 -2.50
C VAL A 67 10.43 -15.52 -2.74
N ARG A 68 11.31 -15.61 -1.75
CA ARG A 68 12.59 -16.31 -1.80
C ARG A 68 12.65 -17.54 -0.91
N CYS A 69 11.59 -17.80 -0.14
CA CYS A 69 11.57 -18.92 0.79
C CYS A 69 11.43 -20.26 0.03
N PRO A 70 12.38 -21.19 0.16
CA PRO A 70 12.29 -22.49 -0.50
C PRO A 70 11.16 -23.37 0.06
N ALA A 71 10.70 -23.08 1.29
CA ALA A 71 9.58 -23.75 1.94
C ALA A 71 8.24 -23.01 1.78
N ASN A 72 8.21 -21.91 0.98
CA ASN A 72 7.00 -21.09 0.72
C ASN A 72 6.30 -20.54 1.98
N ILE A 73 7.06 -20.28 3.05
CA ILE A 73 6.47 -19.71 4.28
C ILE A 73 5.99 -18.30 4.04
N ASP A 74 4.74 -18.02 4.39
CA ASP A 74 4.18 -16.67 4.42
C ASP A 74 4.54 -15.98 5.74
N PHE A 75 5.78 -15.52 5.83
CA PHE A 75 6.27 -14.81 7.02
C PHE A 75 5.51 -13.51 7.33
N PRO A 76 5.07 -12.68 6.35
CA PRO A 76 4.19 -11.55 6.63
C PRO A 76 2.89 -11.92 7.34
N GLU A 77 2.20 -12.98 6.91
CA GLU A 77 0.97 -13.42 7.56
C GLU A 77 1.28 -13.96 8.97
N PHE A 78 2.36 -14.71 9.15
CA PHE A 78 2.80 -15.15 10.47
C PHE A 78 3.02 -13.97 11.43
N VAL A 79 3.77 -12.93 10.99
CA VAL A 79 3.99 -11.72 11.80
C VAL A 79 2.69 -10.97 12.07
N ARG A 80 1.76 -10.90 11.10
CA ARG A 80 0.46 -10.27 11.31
C ARG A 80 -0.32 -10.94 12.44
N LEU A 81 -0.37 -12.26 12.43
CA LEU A 81 -1.05 -13.04 13.48
C LEU A 81 -0.35 -12.93 14.83
N MET A 82 0.99 -12.92 14.84
CA MET A 82 1.76 -12.66 16.06
C MET A 82 1.47 -11.29 16.66
N ARG A 83 1.31 -10.25 15.82
CA ARG A 83 0.91 -8.90 16.26
C ARG A 83 -0.51 -8.87 16.81
N ASP A 84 -1.43 -9.66 16.22
CA ASP A 84 -2.81 -9.74 16.70
C ASP A 84 -2.87 -10.38 18.09
N GLU A 85 -2.12 -11.44 18.32
CA GLU A 85 -1.98 -12.07 19.63
C GLU A 85 -1.30 -11.12 20.65
N ALA A 86 -0.21 -10.44 20.24
CA ALA A 86 0.46 -9.45 21.10
C ALA A 86 -0.49 -8.30 21.49
N HIS A 87 -1.24 -7.78 20.52
CA HIS A 87 -2.24 -6.73 20.77
C HIS A 87 -3.33 -7.18 21.75
N ALA A 88 -3.82 -8.42 21.62
CA ALA A 88 -4.81 -9.00 22.54
C ALA A 88 -4.27 -9.10 23.99
N GLN A 89 -2.96 -9.26 24.14
CA GLN A 89 -2.27 -9.26 25.43
C GLN A 89 -1.88 -7.86 25.93
N GLY A 90 -2.19 -6.80 25.18
CA GLY A 90 -1.88 -5.41 25.52
C GLY A 90 -0.47 -4.94 25.12
N PHE A 91 0.22 -5.69 24.26
CA PHE A 91 1.51 -5.29 23.69
C PHE A 91 1.32 -4.73 22.29
N ASP A 92 1.67 -3.47 22.12
CA ASP A 92 1.62 -2.78 20.82
C ASP A 92 3.00 -2.26 20.42
N GLY A 93 3.26 -2.19 19.11
CA GLY A 93 4.45 -1.52 18.61
C GLY A 93 4.34 -0.01 18.76
N VAL A 94 5.46 0.69 18.56
CA VAL A 94 5.53 2.15 18.67
C VAL A 94 4.87 2.80 17.45
N PRO A 95 3.74 3.51 17.61
CA PRO A 95 3.07 4.15 16.49
C PRO A 95 3.88 5.37 16.01
N ALA A 96 4.07 5.48 14.69
CA ALA A 96 4.66 6.66 14.07
C ALA A 96 3.78 7.90 14.28
N HIS A 97 4.41 9.08 14.28
CA HIS A 97 3.71 10.37 14.43
C HIS A 97 2.80 10.43 15.65
N ASN A 98 3.27 9.87 16.78
CA ASN A 98 2.53 9.81 18.07
C ASN A 98 1.12 9.21 17.94
N GLY A 99 0.91 8.27 17.03
CA GLY A 99 -0.37 7.57 16.86
C GLY A 99 -1.47 8.38 16.19
N MET A 100 -1.14 9.51 15.54
CA MET A 100 -2.15 10.35 14.88
C MET A 100 -2.98 9.56 13.86
N LEU A 101 -2.34 8.74 13.02
CA LEU A 101 -3.03 7.98 11.98
C LEU A 101 -3.86 6.84 12.56
N GLN A 102 -3.38 6.20 13.62
CA GLN A 102 -4.14 5.19 14.38
C GLN A 102 -5.38 5.83 15.04
N THR A 103 -5.24 7.07 15.56
CA THR A 103 -6.34 7.84 16.14
C THR A 103 -7.39 8.21 15.10
N ILE A 104 -6.97 8.73 13.93
CA ILE A 104 -7.89 9.01 12.80
C ILE A 104 -8.66 7.74 12.40
N THR A 105 -7.98 6.61 12.31
CA THR A 105 -8.59 5.33 11.99
C THR A 105 -9.59 4.89 13.07
N ALA A 106 -9.26 5.08 14.35
CA ALA A 106 -10.16 4.76 15.47
C ALA A 106 -11.41 5.65 15.49
N ILE A 107 -11.28 6.93 15.17
CA ILE A 107 -12.44 7.84 15.07
C ILE A 107 -13.39 7.37 13.96
N GLN A 108 -12.88 6.86 12.85
CA GLN A 108 -13.69 6.38 11.73
C GLN A 108 -14.51 5.12 12.02
N THR A 109 -14.24 4.39 13.11
CA THR A 109 -15.10 3.28 13.54
C THR A 109 -16.39 3.74 14.22
N ARG A 110 -16.56 5.05 14.42
CA ARG A 110 -17.71 5.65 15.09
C ARG A 110 -18.60 6.40 14.09
N ASP A 111 -19.83 6.65 14.50
CA ASP A 111 -20.75 7.53 13.76
C ASP A 111 -20.32 8.98 14.00
N VAL A 112 -19.46 9.48 13.14
CA VAL A 112 -18.95 10.86 13.17
C VAL A 112 -19.20 11.48 11.81
N ALA A 113 -19.88 12.61 11.78
CA ALA A 113 -20.05 13.39 10.57
C ALA A 113 -18.68 13.85 10.04
N GLN A 114 -18.44 13.62 8.76
CA GLN A 114 -17.18 13.97 8.10
C GLN A 114 -17.44 14.64 6.75
N ASN A 115 -16.54 15.53 6.36
CA ASN A 115 -16.53 16.14 5.04
C ASN A 115 -15.32 15.59 4.27
N ARG A 116 -15.40 14.33 3.82
CA ARG A 116 -14.30 13.69 3.09
C ARG A 116 -14.17 14.14 1.65
N ASN A 117 -15.25 14.62 1.05
CA ASN A 117 -15.30 15.00 -0.36
C ASN A 117 -14.87 16.46 -0.61
N PHE A 118 -14.31 17.16 0.38
CA PHE A 118 -13.82 18.54 0.25
C PHE A 118 -12.75 18.72 -0.83
N TRP A 119 -12.09 17.63 -1.24
CA TRP A 119 -11.04 17.61 -2.26
C TRP A 119 -11.58 17.62 -3.70
N ILE A 120 -12.88 17.38 -3.91
CA ILE A 120 -13.51 17.40 -5.23
C ILE A 120 -13.77 18.85 -5.63
N GLU A 121 -12.98 19.35 -6.60
CA GLU A 121 -13.12 20.71 -7.12
C GLU A 121 -13.85 20.71 -8.46
N ASP A 122 -13.33 19.98 -9.47
CA ASP A 122 -13.81 19.99 -10.85
C ASP A 122 -14.12 18.56 -11.37
N GLY A 123 -14.61 17.67 -10.52
CA GLY A 123 -14.88 16.28 -10.90
C GLY A 123 -16.38 15.99 -10.92
N LYS A 124 -16.79 15.16 -11.89
CA LYS A 124 -18.15 14.62 -11.95
C LYS A 124 -18.20 13.33 -11.13
N THR A 125 -19.18 13.27 -10.23
CA THR A 125 -19.46 12.12 -9.38
C THR A 125 -20.95 11.84 -9.38
N SER A 126 -21.34 10.64 -8.95
CA SER A 126 -22.74 10.23 -8.77
C SER A 126 -22.99 9.71 -7.36
N ASP A 127 -24.24 9.75 -6.92
CA ASP A 127 -24.63 9.16 -5.63
C ASP A 127 -24.79 7.63 -5.71
N LYS A 128 -25.11 7.11 -6.90
CA LYS A 128 -25.29 5.68 -7.19
C LYS A 128 -24.75 5.35 -8.57
N GLY A 129 -24.21 4.15 -8.75
CA GLY A 129 -23.68 3.72 -10.04
C GLY A 129 -22.92 2.41 -9.96
N ASP A 130 -22.55 1.88 -11.12
CA ASP A 130 -21.84 0.60 -11.23
C ASP A 130 -20.39 0.66 -10.76
N ILE A 131 -19.78 1.86 -10.71
CA ILE A 131 -18.38 2.06 -10.32
C ILE A 131 -18.31 3.01 -9.12
N LEU A 132 -17.65 2.57 -8.05
CA LEU A 132 -17.29 3.39 -6.90
C LEU A 132 -15.77 3.63 -6.91
N TYR A 133 -15.34 4.87 -6.77
CA TYR A 133 -13.93 5.20 -6.51
C TYR A 133 -13.68 5.26 -5.01
N PHE A 134 -12.95 4.28 -4.51
CA PHE A 134 -12.53 4.23 -3.12
C PHE A 134 -11.23 5.05 -2.93
N VAL A 135 -11.38 6.23 -2.35
CA VAL A 135 -10.30 7.23 -2.21
C VAL A 135 -9.30 6.85 -1.11
N GLY A 136 -9.79 6.18 -0.07
CA GLY A 136 -8.97 5.75 1.07
C GLY A 136 -8.52 6.92 1.95
N CYS A 137 -7.29 6.85 2.41
CA CYS A 137 -6.73 7.83 3.35
C CYS A 137 -6.14 9.09 2.69
N ARG A 138 -6.18 9.22 1.36
CA ARG A 138 -5.58 10.34 0.63
C ARG A 138 -5.98 11.73 1.18
N PRO A 139 -7.26 12.01 1.50
CA PRO A 139 -7.65 13.31 2.04
C PRO A 139 -7.02 13.65 3.39
N TYR A 140 -6.77 12.65 4.22
CA TYR A 140 -6.11 12.85 5.52
C TYR A 140 -4.61 13.06 5.38
N PHE A 141 -3.97 12.40 4.42
CA PHE A 141 -2.52 12.45 4.25
C PHE A 141 -2.02 13.85 3.91
N ASP A 142 -2.74 14.62 3.10
CA ASP A 142 -2.36 16.00 2.77
C ASP A 142 -2.44 16.94 3.98
N VAL A 143 -3.37 16.67 4.90
CA VAL A 143 -3.46 17.45 6.15
C VAL A 143 -2.32 17.06 7.10
N VAL A 144 -2.09 15.76 7.30
CA VAL A 144 -1.10 15.23 8.25
C VAL A 144 0.34 15.50 7.77
N PHE A 145 0.59 15.41 6.47
CA PHE A 145 1.92 15.52 5.85
C PHE A 145 2.08 16.77 4.98
N ARG A 146 1.45 17.87 5.39
CA ARG A 146 1.48 19.15 4.66
C ARG A 146 2.92 19.66 4.50
N ASP A 147 3.74 19.51 5.51
CA ASP A 147 5.12 20.05 5.54
C ASP A 147 6.06 19.39 4.52
N ILE A 148 5.69 18.22 4.01
CA ILE A 148 6.46 17.52 2.98
C ILE A 148 5.73 17.49 1.63
N ASP A 149 4.67 18.26 1.47
CA ASP A 149 3.86 18.34 0.25
C ASP A 149 3.45 16.93 -0.25
N ALA A 150 2.67 16.20 0.56
CA ALA A 150 2.33 14.80 0.29
C ALA A 150 1.69 14.58 -1.10
N GLY A 151 0.94 15.57 -1.61
CA GLY A 151 0.33 15.53 -2.96
C GLY A 151 -0.76 14.48 -3.11
N SER A 152 -1.29 13.97 -2.01
CA SER A 152 -2.25 12.85 -2.03
C SER A 152 -3.62 13.26 -2.53
N ILE A 153 -4.09 14.48 -2.23
CA ILE A 153 -5.34 15.04 -2.77
C ILE A 153 -5.22 15.23 -4.27
N LYS A 154 -4.10 15.78 -4.75
CA LYS A 154 -3.85 15.92 -6.20
C LYS A 154 -3.91 14.58 -6.91
N GLY A 155 -3.33 13.53 -6.33
CA GLY A 155 -3.45 12.17 -6.85
C GLY A 155 -4.91 11.68 -6.91
N ALA A 156 -5.74 11.99 -5.89
CA ALA A 156 -7.17 11.65 -5.90
C ALA A 156 -7.95 12.41 -6.99
N GLN A 157 -7.71 13.72 -7.14
CA GLN A 157 -8.28 14.56 -8.19
C GLN A 157 -7.90 14.05 -9.59
N ASN A 158 -6.65 13.67 -9.78
CA ASN A 158 -6.17 13.14 -11.03
C ASN A 158 -6.82 11.78 -11.37
N VAL A 159 -7.03 10.91 -10.41
CA VAL A 159 -7.78 9.65 -10.64
C VAL A 159 -9.23 9.95 -11.03
N LEU A 160 -9.90 10.89 -10.36
CA LEU A 160 -11.27 11.31 -10.73
C LEU A 160 -11.30 11.89 -12.15
N LYS A 161 -10.34 12.77 -12.51
CA LYS A 161 -10.19 13.30 -13.87
C LYS A 161 -9.98 12.21 -14.90
N ILE A 162 -9.16 11.21 -14.60
CA ILE A 162 -8.92 10.05 -15.47
C ILE A 162 -10.21 9.26 -15.69
N LEU A 163 -10.96 8.93 -14.63
CA LEU A 163 -12.23 8.22 -14.71
C LEU A 163 -13.25 9.01 -15.53
N ASN A 164 -13.42 10.31 -15.25
CA ASN A 164 -14.32 11.18 -16.01
C ASN A 164 -13.91 11.28 -17.48
N GLY A 165 -12.61 11.36 -17.76
CA GLY A 165 -12.08 11.33 -19.11
C GLY A 165 -12.44 10.04 -19.86
N CYS A 166 -12.54 8.91 -19.18
CA CYS A 166 -13.01 7.65 -19.74
C CYS A 166 -14.55 7.51 -19.77
N GLY A 167 -15.29 8.59 -19.50
CA GLY A 167 -16.76 8.59 -19.50
C GLY A 167 -17.39 8.00 -18.24
N VAL A 168 -16.62 7.81 -17.16
CA VAL A 168 -17.11 7.28 -15.90
C VAL A 168 -17.34 8.41 -14.90
N GLU A 169 -18.57 8.52 -14.38
CA GLU A 169 -18.92 9.36 -13.25
C GLU A 169 -19.03 8.46 -12.00
N PRO A 170 -17.93 8.25 -11.25
CA PRO A 170 -17.91 7.27 -10.17
C PRO A 170 -18.72 7.74 -8.96
N VAL A 171 -19.20 6.79 -8.16
CA VAL A 171 -19.68 7.08 -6.82
C VAL A 171 -18.47 7.44 -5.96
N VAL A 172 -18.54 8.57 -5.25
CA VAL A 172 -17.58 9.02 -4.23
C VAL A 172 -18.36 9.45 -3.01
N SER A 173 -18.10 8.86 -1.85
CA SER A 173 -18.95 9.05 -0.67
C SER A 173 -18.22 9.71 0.50
N ASN A 174 -18.92 10.61 1.18
CA ASN A 174 -18.49 11.13 2.47
C ASN A 174 -18.48 10.07 3.58
N GLU A 175 -19.29 9.02 3.43
CA GLU A 175 -19.41 7.96 4.43
C GLU A 175 -18.32 6.88 4.34
N GLU A 176 -17.45 6.96 3.34
CA GLU A 176 -16.30 6.06 3.20
C GLU A 176 -15.43 6.10 4.46
N LYS A 177 -14.99 4.94 4.92
CA LYS A 177 -14.08 4.78 6.06
C LYS A 177 -12.71 4.28 5.59
N CYS A 178 -11.72 4.28 6.47
CA CYS A 178 -10.44 3.65 6.18
C CYS A 178 -10.64 2.19 5.73
N CYS A 179 -9.83 1.72 4.77
CA CYS A 179 -9.90 0.32 4.31
C CYS A 179 -9.54 -0.71 5.39
N GLY A 180 -9.03 -0.28 6.53
CA GLY A 180 -8.64 -1.14 7.63
C GLY A 180 -7.24 -1.78 7.48
N HIS A 181 -6.53 -1.57 6.36
CA HIS A 181 -5.22 -2.16 6.11
C HIS A 181 -4.26 -2.03 7.30
N ASP A 182 -4.10 -0.82 7.82
CA ASP A 182 -3.14 -0.59 8.89
C ASP A 182 -3.57 -1.21 10.22
N ALA A 183 -4.87 -1.20 10.51
CA ALA A 183 -5.40 -1.87 11.69
C ALA A 183 -5.11 -3.39 11.63
N LEU A 184 -5.39 -4.02 10.49
CA LEU A 184 -5.16 -5.44 10.27
C LEU A 184 -3.67 -5.82 10.41
N TRP A 185 -2.77 -5.07 9.74
CA TRP A 185 -1.33 -5.35 9.75
C TRP A 185 -0.62 -4.93 11.05
N ASN A 186 -1.30 -4.17 11.91
CA ASN A 186 -0.86 -3.84 13.26
C ASN A 186 -1.49 -4.74 14.34
N GLY A 187 -2.14 -5.86 13.95
CA GLY A 187 -2.71 -6.81 14.88
C GLY A 187 -4.01 -6.34 15.54
N ASN A 188 -4.72 -5.35 15.01
CA ASN A 188 -6.01 -4.91 15.52
C ASN A 188 -7.15 -5.35 14.60
N GLU A 189 -7.40 -6.66 14.61
CA GLU A 189 -8.39 -7.30 13.75
C GLU A 189 -9.82 -6.82 14.04
N GLU A 190 -10.16 -6.54 15.30
CA GLU A 190 -11.48 -6.01 15.68
C GLU A 190 -11.76 -4.67 15.01
N LYS A 191 -10.79 -3.75 15.06
CA LYS A 191 -10.90 -2.45 14.40
C LYS A 191 -11.00 -2.60 12.87
N PHE A 192 -10.22 -3.51 12.29
CA PHE A 192 -10.32 -3.84 10.87
C PHE A 192 -11.72 -4.30 10.49
N LYS A 193 -12.28 -5.29 11.20
CA LYS A 193 -13.62 -5.83 10.92
C LYS A 193 -14.69 -4.74 10.95
N LYS A 194 -14.65 -3.88 11.97
CA LYS A 194 -15.61 -2.79 12.12
C LYS A 194 -15.57 -1.78 10.97
N LEU A 195 -14.37 -1.40 10.51
CA LEU A 195 -14.20 -0.53 9.35
C LEU A 195 -14.67 -1.21 8.06
N ALA A 196 -14.38 -2.50 7.92
CA ALA A 196 -14.77 -3.28 6.76
C ALA A 196 -16.29 -3.41 6.63
N GLU A 197 -17.00 -3.69 7.72
CA GLU A 197 -18.47 -3.73 7.77
C GLU A 197 -19.08 -2.42 7.27
N LEU A 198 -18.62 -1.27 7.80
CA LEU A 198 -19.11 0.05 7.41
C LEU A 198 -18.89 0.33 5.91
N ASN A 199 -17.72 -0.05 5.38
CA ASN A 199 -17.44 0.11 3.95
C ASN A 199 -18.26 -0.85 3.08
N LEU A 200 -18.48 -2.10 3.52
CA LEU A 200 -19.33 -3.04 2.79
C LEU A 200 -20.77 -2.55 2.70
N ASP A 201 -21.33 -2.03 3.77
CA ASP A 201 -22.69 -1.46 3.78
C ASP A 201 -22.79 -0.25 2.86
N LEU A 202 -21.78 0.65 2.88
CA LEU A 202 -21.70 1.77 1.96
C LEU A 202 -21.69 1.30 0.49
N ILE A 203 -20.80 0.35 0.14
CA ILE A 203 -20.66 -0.12 -1.25
C ILE A 203 -21.95 -0.79 -1.72
N ARG A 204 -22.57 -1.64 -0.90
CA ARG A 204 -23.85 -2.27 -1.22
C ARG A 204 -24.95 -1.23 -1.44
N SER A 205 -25.01 -0.19 -0.60
CA SER A 205 -26.02 0.87 -0.73
C SER A 205 -25.84 1.74 -1.98
N SER A 206 -24.60 1.86 -2.48
CA SER A 206 -24.25 2.62 -3.68
C SER A 206 -24.69 1.92 -4.97
N GLY A 207 -24.87 0.61 -4.93
CA GLY A 207 -25.18 -0.23 -6.09
C GLY A 207 -23.95 -0.56 -6.95
N ALA A 208 -22.73 -0.24 -6.49
CA ALA A 208 -21.51 -0.46 -7.25
C ALA A 208 -21.24 -1.97 -7.45
N LYS A 209 -20.91 -2.33 -8.68
CA LYS A 209 -20.44 -3.66 -9.09
C LYS A 209 -18.93 -3.75 -9.16
N GLN A 210 -18.27 -2.60 -9.33
CA GLN A 210 -16.81 -2.48 -9.28
C GLN A 210 -16.42 -1.38 -8.31
N VAL A 211 -15.37 -1.63 -7.55
CA VAL A 211 -14.74 -0.65 -6.66
C VAL A 211 -13.32 -0.42 -7.12
N VAL A 212 -13.06 0.81 -7.59
CA VAL A 212 -11.77 1.21 -8.15
C VAL A 212 -10.89 1.80 -7.05
N PHE A 213 -9.66 1.32 -6.95
CA PHE A 213 -8.66 1.74 -5.98
C PHE A 213 -7.46 2.40 -6.65
N SER A 214 -6.98 3.50 -6.09
CA SER A 214 -5.71 4.13 -6.45
C SER A 214 -4.62 3.93 -5.39
N CYS A 215 -4.92 3.13 -4.36
CA CYS A 215 -3.99 2.75 -3.31
C CYS A 215 -3.81 1.23 -3.29
N PRO A 216 -2.57 0.73 -3.43
CA PRO A 216 -2.29 -0.70 -3.39
C PRO A 216 -2.71 -1.40 -2.10
N GLU A 217 -2.63 -0.69 -0.96
CA GLU A 217 -3.01 -1.25 0.33
C GLU A 217 -4.52 -1.46 0.43
N GLY A 218 -5.31 -0.48 0.01
CA GLY A 218 -6.77 -0.61 -0.08
C GLY A 218 -7.17 -1.75 -1.02
N TYR A 219 -6.63 -1.74 -2.24
CA TYR A 219 -6.88 -2.77 -3.24
C TYR A 219 -6.58 -4.17 -2.71
N TYR A 220 -5.36 -4.39 -2.17
CA TYR A 220 -4.94 -5.68 -1.65
C TYR A 220 -5.82 -6.14 -0.48
N THR A 221 -6.19 -5.22 0.41
CA THR A 221 -7.05 -5.53 1.57
C THR A 221 -8.44 -5.96 1.15
N PHE A 222 -9.07 -5.24 0.23
CA PHE A 222 -10.40 -5.60 -0.29
C PHE A 222 -10.38 -6.89 -1.09
N LYS A 223 -9.35 -7.10 -1.90
CA LYS A 223 -9.25 -8.31 -2.75
C LYS A 223 -8.98 -9.59 -1.97
N ASN A 224 -8.17 -9.51 -0.89
CA ASN A 224 -7.66 -10.71 -0.24
C ASN A 224 -8.21 -10.92 1.18
N PHE A 225 -8.44 -9.85 1.93
CA PHE A 225 -8.87 -9.98 3.33
C PHE A 225 -10.38 -9.81 3.52
N TYR A 226 -11.03 -8.89 2.82
CA TYR A 226 -12.49 -8.77 2.93
C TYR A 226 -13.20 -10.09 2.62
N PRO A 227 -12.90 -10.83 1.51
CA PRO A 227 -13.52 -12.13 1.27
C PRO A 227 -13.18 -13.18 2.35
N LYS A 228 -11.99 -13.14 2.92
CA LYS A 228 -11.56 -14.07 3.97
C LYS A 228 -12.43 -13.93 5.23
N TYR A 229 -12.86 -12.71 5.56
CA TYR A 229 -13.64 -12.41 6.77
C TYR A 229 -15.15 -12.33 6.55
N PHE A 230 -15.58 -11.92 5.35
CA PHE A 230 -17.01 -11.60 5.09
C PHE A 230 -17.61 -12.41 3.94
N GLY A 231 -16.86 -13.33 3.34
CA GLY A 231 -17.34 -14.14 2.21
C GLY A 231 -17.43 -13.34 0.91
N GLU A 232 -18.39 -13.70 0.07
CA GLU A 232 -18.59 -13.08 -1.25
C GLU A 232 -18.99 -11.61 -1.10
N LEU A 233 -18.25 -10.70 -1.77
CA LEU A 233 -18.42 -9.25 -1.59
C LEU A 233 -19.60 -8.68 -2.36
N GLY A 234 -19.98 -9.30 -3.49
CA GLY A 234 -21.02 -8.81 -4.41
C GLY A 234 -20.54 -7.69 -5.35
N PHE A 235 -19.23 -7.35 -5.32
CA PHE A 235 -18.58 -6.41 -6.23
C PHE A 235 -17.13 -6.85 -6.50
N GLU A 236 -16.55 -6.32 -7.55
CA GLU A 236 -15.17 -6.60 -7.95
C GLU A 236 -14.23 -5.48 -7.50
N PRO A 237 -13.18 -5.75 -6.66
CA PRO A 237 -12.11 -4.82 -6.40
C PRO A 237 -11.18 -4.70 -7.62
N VAL A 238 -11.02 -3.49 -8.18
CA VAL A 238 -10.19 -3.21 -9.36
C VAL A 238 -9.13 -2.16 -9.03
N HIS A 239 -7.87 -2.41 -9.36
CA HIS A 239 -6.86 -1.35 -9.26
C HIS A 239 -6.98 -0.46 -10.50
N ILE A 240 -6.87 0.87 -10.32
CA ILE A 240 -7.00 1.84 -11.43
C ILE A 240 -6.01 1.57 -12.58
N LEU A 241 -4.88 0.93 -12.32
CA LEU A 241 -3.92 0.57 -13.37
C LEU A 241 -4.45 -0.52 -14.30
N ASP A 242 -5.20 -1.48 -13.78
CA ASP A 242 -5.82 -2.51 -14.60
C ASP A 242 -6.95 -1.89 -15.45
N PHE A 243 -7.78 -1.03 -14.84
CA PHE A 243 -8.78 -0.24 -15.54
C PHE A 243 -8.17 0.59 -16.70
N LEU A 244 -7.05 1.28 -16.44
CA LEU A 244 -6.36 2.09 -17.45
C LEU A 244 -5.74 1.24 -18.55
N ALA A 245 -5.16 0.09 -18.22
CA ALA A 245 -4.62 -0.84 -19.21
C ALA A 245 -5.70 -1.30 -20.21
N ASP A 246 -6.90 -1.60 -19.71
CA ASP A 246 -8.04 -1.96 -20.55
C ASP A 246 -8.45 -0.78 -21.45
N LYS A 247 -8.55 0.45 -20.93
CA LYS A 247 -8.93 1.63 -21.70
C LYS A 247 -7.89 2.01 -22.77
N ILE A 248 -6.63 1.75 -22.53
CA ILE A 248 -5.56 1.89 -23.56
C ILE A 248 -5.74 0.83 -24.66
N ASN A 249 -5.96 -0.44 -24.28
CA ASN A 249 -6.18 -1.52 -25.24
C ASN A 249 -7.43 -1.30 -26.11
N GLU A 250 -8.49 -0.71 -25.56
CA GLU A 250 -9.70 -0.31 -26.26
C GLU A 250 -9.48 0.92 -27.17
N GLY A 251 -8.34 1.59 -27.07
CA GLY A 251 -8.02 2.80 -27.85
C GLY A 251 -8.81 4.04 -27.43
N VAL A 252 -9.36 4.06 -26.22
CA VAL A 252 -10.12 5.19 -25.64
C VAL A 252 -9.19 6.30 -25.20
N ILE A 253 -7.98 5.95 -24.75
CA ILE A 253 -6.99 6.88 -24.19
C ILE A 253 -5.81 7.02 -25.18
N GLU A 254 -5.43 8.26 -25.43
CA GLU A 254 -4.17 8.63 -26.08
C GLU A 254 -3.39 9.59 -25.17
N PHE A 255 -2.09 9.74 -25.41
CA PHE A 255 -1.23 10.60 -24.61
C PHE A 255 -0.55 11.66 -25.46
N GLU A 256 -0.35 12.84 -24.85
CA GLU A 256 0.54 13.87 -25.38
C GLU A 256 2.00 13.48 -25.17
N GLU A 257 2.84 13.80 -26.15
CA GLU A 257 4.28 13.61 -26.09
C GLU A 257 4.92 14.62 -25.13
N LYS A 258 5.80 14.10 -24.27
CA LYS A 258 6.67 14.93 -23.43
C LYS A 258 7.90 14.13 -23.02
N ASP A 259 9.06 14.58 -23.44
CA ASP A 259 10.33 13.94 -23.10
C ASP A 259 10.61 14.00 -21.60
N GLU A 260 10.73 12.84 -21.00
CA GLU A 260 11.07 12.69 -19.58
C GLU A 260 11.70 11.32 -19.30
N VAL A 261 12.80 11.30 -18.56
CA VAL A 261 13.42 10.06 -18.06
C VAL A 261 12.92 9.79 -16.66
N VAL A 262 12.27 8.66 -16.48
CA VAL A 262 11.69 8.25 -15.19
C VAL A 262 12.22 6.90 -14.74
N THR A 263 12.17 6.64 -13.42
CA THR A 263 12.32 5.30 -12.86
C THR A 263 11.09 4.94 -12.03
N TYR A 264 10.79 3.65 -11.87
CA TYR A 264 9.57 3.21 -11.20
C TYR A 264 9.87 2.42 -9.92
N HIS A 265 9.23 2.81 -8.83
CA HIS A 265 9.22 2.04 -7.59
C HIS A 265 8.01 1.12 -7.53
N ASP A 266 8.26 -0.19 -7.44
CA ASP A 266 7.23 -1.21 -7.25
C ASP A 266 6.74 -1.21 -5.78
N PRO A 267 5.51 -0.77 -5.48
CA PRO A 267 4.95 -0.89 -4.14
C PRO A 267 4.77 -2.37 -3.77
N CYS A 268 5.21 -2.76 -2.59
CA CYS A 268 5.20 -4.18 -2.20
C CYS A 268 3.79 -4.79 -2.20
N ARG A 269 2.76 -4.01 -1.84
CA ARG A 269 1.36 -4.48 -1.85
C ARG A 269 0.83 -4.68 -3.26
N LEU A 270 1.26 -3.85 -4.23
CA LEU A 270 0.84 -3.97 -5.62
C LEU A 270 1.62 -5.07 -6.35
N GLY A 271 2.95 -5.06 -6.21
CA GLY A 271 3.83 -6.02 -6.87
C GLY A 271 3.80 -7.39 -6.18
N ARG A 272 4.57 -7.56 -5.10
CA ARG A 272 4.77 -8.88 -4.47
C ARG A 272 3.50 -9.54 -3.97
N LEU A 273 2.57 -8.76 -3.41
CA LEU A 273 1.35 -9.33 -2.81
C LEU A 273 0.17 -9.42 -3.77
N ALA A 274 0.05 -8.51 -4.74
CA ALA A 274 -1.05 -8.53 -5.72
C ALA A 274 -0.63 -8.97 -7.14
N GLY A 275 0.66 -9.17 -7.41
CA GLY A 275 1.18 -9.66 -8.69
C GLY A 275 1.20 -8.62 -9.82
N VAL A 276 0.92 -7.35 -9.54
CA VAL A 276 0.79 -6.30 -10.57
C VAL A 276 2.14 -5.61 -10.79
N TYR A 277 2.87 -6.04 -11.83
CA TYR A 277 4.17 -5.47 -12.22
C TYR A 277 4.16 -4.84 -13.61
N ASP A 278 3.39 -5.39 -14.54
CA ASP A 278 3.43 -4.98 -15.94
C ASP A 278 2.55 -3.77 -16.24
N ALA A 279 1.39 -3.66 -15.60
CA ALA A 279 0.43 -2.58 -15.84
C ALA A 279 1.04 -1.18 -15.68
N PRO A 280 1.78 -0.84 -14.60
CA PRO A 280 2.41 0.47 -14.48
C PRO A 280 3.48 0.73 -15.54
N ARG A 281 4.22 -0.30 -15.96
CA ARG A 281 5.25 -0.20 -17.01
C ARG A 281 4.64 0.03 -18.39
N LYS A 282 3.63 -0.76 -18.74
CA LYS A 282 2.85 -0.59 -19.98
C LYS A 282 2.27 0.80 -20.08
N LEU A 283 1.72 1.32 -18.96
CA LEU A 283 1.14 2.65 -18.91
C LEU A 283 2.21 3.73 -19.15
N LEU A 284 3.35 3.66 -18.47
CA LEU A 284 4.46 4.61 -18.68
C LEU A 284 5.01 4.54 -20.10
N GLN A 285 5.19 3.36 -20.66
CA GLN A 285 5.68 3.13 -22.03
C GLN A 285 4.68 3.54 -23.11
N ALA A 286 3.37 3.59 -22.80
CA ALA A 286 2.35 4.07 -23.73
C ALA A 286 2.36 5.60 -23.89
N ILE A 287 3.05 6.33 -23.00
CA ILE A 287 3.16 7.79 -23.06
C ILE A 287 4.36 8.15 -23.95
N PRO A 288 4.17 8.79 -25.12
CA PRO A 288 5.28 9.17 -26.00
C PRO A 288 6.26 10.11 -25.29
N GLY A 289 7.57 9.89 -25.50
CA GLY A 289 8.66 10.67 -24.88
C GLY A 289 9.04 10.22 -23.46
N ILE A 290 8.34 9.27 -22.85
CA ILE A 290 8.76 8.67 -21.57
C ILE A 290 9.83 7.60 -21.84
N GLU A 291 11.01 7.80 -21.26
CA GLU A 291 12.06 6.77 -21.13
C GLU A 291 12.02 6.18 -19.72
N LEU A 292 11.59 4.92 -19.58
CA LEU A 292 11.59 4.21 -18.31
C LEU A 292 12.95 3.52 -18.08
N LYS A 293 13.70 3.95 -17.09
CA LYS A 293 14.93 3.30 -16.61
C LYS A 293 14.66 2.50 -15.35
N GLU A 294 14.80 1.20 -15.46
CA GLU A 294 14.60 0.30 -14.31
C GLU A 294 15.74 0.41 -13.30
N MET A 295 15.38 0.39 -12.01
CA MET A 295 16.39 0.19 -10.96
C MET A 295 16.92 -1.25 -10.98
N PRO A 296 18.18 -1.50 -10.56
CA PRO A 296 18.74 -2.86 -10.49
C PRO A 296 17.85 -3.84 -9.71
N ARG A 297 17.24 -3.39 -8.61
CA ARG A 297 16.26 -4.16 -7.86
C ARG A 297 14.86 -3.63 -8.20
N SER A 298 14.24 -4.22 -9.20
CA SER A 298 12.88 -3.92 -9.66
C SER A 298 11.97 -5.14 -9.52
N ARG A 299 10.69 -4.98 -9.73
CA ARG A 299 9.66 -6.02 -9.68
C ARG A 299 9.67 -6.75 -8.32
N GLU A 300 9.72 -8.09 -8.31
CA GLU A 300 9.78 -8.92 -7.10
C GLU A 300 11.02 -8.64 -6.23
N ASN A 301 12.10 -8.15 -6.84
CA ASN A 301 13.34 -7.80 -6.15
C ASN A 301 13.34 -6.38 -5.56
N GLY A 302 12.32 -5.57 -5.84
CA GLY A 302 12.24 -4.18 -5.40
C GLY A 302 12.35 -4.03 -3.88
N VAL A 303 13.16 -3.08 -3.41
CA VAL A 303 13.26 -2.76 -1.97
C VAL A 303 11.98 -2.03 -1.52
N CYS A 304 11.51 -2.32 -0.32
CA CYS A 304 10.36 -1.64 0.29
C CYS A 304 10.66 -0.15 0.55
N CYS A 305 9.61 0.67 0.62
CA CYS A 305 9.70 2.08 0.99
C CYS A 305 9.97 2.33 2.49
N GLY A 306 10.27 1.30 3.26
CA GLY A 306 10.83 1.38 4.61
C GLY A 306 9.84 1.55 5.75
N THR A 307 8.52 1.55 5.52
CA THR A 307 7.52 1.64 6.59
C THR A 307 6.25 0.87 6.24
N THR A 308 5.57 0.33 7.25
CA THR A 308 4.26 -0.31 7.14
C THR A 308 3.39 0.06 8.33
N GLY A 309 2.07 0.13 8.14
CA GLY A 309 1.10 0.32 9.22
C GLY A 309 1.28 1.59 10.05
N TRP A 310 2.14 2.52 9.64
CA TRP A 310 2.56 3.70 10.42
C TRP A 310 3.13 3.32 11.79
N MET A 311 3.94 2.26 11.80
CA MET A 311 4.62 1.76 12.98
C MET A 311 6.15 1.88 12.81
N ASN A 312 6.86 2.04 13.92
CA ASN A 312 8.32 1.98 14.01
C ASN A 312 9.06 2.83 12.95
N CYS A 313 8.57 4.05 12.67
CA CYS A 313 9.30 5.00 11.81
C CYS A 313 10.53 5.51 12.55
N SER A 314 11.71 4.98 12.23
CA SER A 314 12.97 5.20 12.92
C SER A 314 14.11 5.54 11.94
N SER A 315 15.33 5.65 12.44
CA SER A 315 16.56 5.76 11.63
C SER A 315 16.70 4.59 10.65
N CYS A 316 16.35 3.36 11.06
CA CYS A 316 16.36 2.19 10.19
C CYS A 316 15.43 2.36 8.98
N SER A 317 14.23 2.91 9.19
CA SER A 317 13.31 3.23 8.09
C SER A 317 13.93 4.23 7.12
N LYS A 318 14.64 5.25 7.65
CA LYS A 318 15.35 6.25 6.83
C LYS A 318 16.48 5.64 6.02
N GLU A 319 17.26 4.74 6.59
CA GLU A 319 18.34 4.06 5.87
C GLU A 319 17.78 3.22 4.69
N ILE A 320 16.69 2.50 4.88
CA ILE A 320 16.02 1.76 3.80
C ILE A 320 15.49 2.71 2.71
N GLN A 321 14.89 3.85 3.11
CA GLN A 321 14.39 4.86 2.19
C GLN A 321 15.53 5.46 1.37
N MET A 322 16.65 5.80 2.02
CA MET A 322 17.84 6.37 1.40
C MET A 322 18.49 5.39 0.43
N GLU A 323 18.61 4.11 0.81
CA GLU A 323 19.10 3.06 -0.07
C GLU A 323 18.27 3.02 -1.37
N ARG A 324 16.93 3.08 -1.25
CA ARG A 324 16.04 3.04 -2.42
C ARG A 324 16.12 4.31 -3.27
N LEU A 325 16.20 5.49 -2.66
CA LEU A 325 16.34 6.75 -3.38
C LEU A 325 17.70 6.86 -4.08
N SER A 326 18.78 6.38 -3.46
CA SER A 326 20.09 6.29 -4.10
C SER A 326 20.08 5.38 -5.32
N GLU A 327 19.40 4.23 -5.21
CA GLU A 327 19.24 3.31 -6.34
C GLU A 327 18.45 3.96 -7.50
N ALA A 328 17.41 4.73 -7.19
CA ALA A 328 16.64 5.50 -8.17
C ALA A 328 17.50 6.59 -8.83
N SER A 329 18.24 7.37 -8.07
CA SER A 329 19.14 8.42 -8.58
C SER A 329 20.24 7.85 -9.50
N ASN A 330 20.78 6.68 -9.16
CA ASN A 330 21.83 6.00 -9.93
C ASN A 330 21.35 5.51 -11.31
N THR A 331 20.05 5.47 -11.58
CA THR A 331 19.51 5.20 -12.93
C THR A 331 19.75 6.38 -13.89
N GLY A 332 20.05 7.57 -13.37
CA GLY A 332 20.10 8.82 -14.11
C GLY A 332 18.72 9.42 -14.41
N ALA A 333 17.63 8.83 -13.89
CA ALA A 333 16.30 9.42 -13.94
C ALA A 333 16.19 10.60 -12.96
N LYS A 334 15.49 11.65 -13.38
CA LYS A 334 15.20 12.82 -12.53
C LYS A 334 13.97 12.60 -11.66
N THR A 335 13.10 11.67 -12.05
CA THR A 335 11.81 11.41 -11.42
C THR A 335 11.68 9.94 -10.99
N LEU A 336 11.44 9.71 -9.70
CA LEU A 336 10.97 8.44 -9.16
C LEU A 336 9.45 8.43 -9.16
N VAL A 337 8.86 7.52 -9.92
CA VAL A 337 7.41 7.34 -10.04
C VAL A 337 6.95 6.20 -9.15
N THR A 338 5.83 6.36 -8.47
CA THR A 338 5.19 5.29 -7.70
C THR A 338 3.66 5.39 -7.78
N ALA A 339 2.96 4.28 -7.65
CA ALA A 339 1.49 4.20 -7.64
C ALA A 339 0.95 3.97 -6.21
N CYS A 340 1.67 4.41 -5.19
CA CYS A 340 1.27 4.23 -3.79
C CYS A 340 1.44 5.53 -2.99
N PRO A 341 0.37 6.09 -2.41
CA PRO A 341 0.46 7.34 -1.66
C PRO A 341 1.37 7.26 -0.43
N LYS A 342 1.45 6.11 0.24
CA LYS A 342 2.36 5.93 1.37
C LYS A 342 3.82 5.86 0.93
N CYS A 343 4.13 5.13 -0.16
CA CYS A 343 5.50 5.13 -0.69
C CYS A 343 5.94 6.54 -1.05
N GLN A 344 5.04 7.32 -1.65
CA GLN A 344 5.29 8.72 -2.00
C GLN A 344 5.62 9.56 -0.74
N ILE A 345 4.81 9.45 0.32
CA ILE A 345 5.04 10.14 1.60
C ILE A 345 6.39 9.74 2.20
N HIS A 346 6.70 8.45 2.27
CA HIS A 346 7.94 7.96 2.85
C HIS A 346 9.18 8.48 2.12
N PHE A 347 9.15 8.47 0.78
CA PHE A 347 10.25 8.99 -0.03
C PHE A 347 10.36 10.51 0.04
N ARG A 348 9.25 11.25 0.04
CA ARG A 348 9.26 12.72 0.22
C ARG A 348 9.77 13.11 1.61
N CYS A 349 9.40 12.36 2.64
CA CYS A 349 9.93 12.55 3.99
C CYS A 349 11.45 12.32 4.05
N ALA A 350 11.97 11.30 3.36
CA ALA A 350 13.42 11.07 3.28
C ALA A 350 14.09 12.14 2.41
N LYS A 351 13.52 12.50 1.26
CA LYS A 351 14.02 13.60 0.42
C LYS A 351 14.18 14.89 1.22
N ALA A 352 13.16 15.27 1.97
CA ALA A 352 13.19 16.49 2.79
C ALA A 352 14.23 16.42 3.92
N ALA A 353 14.46 15.23 4.50
CA ALA A 353 15.42 15.04 5.58
C ALA A 353 16.90 15.08 5.11
N PHE A 354 17.16 14.73 3.85
CA PHE A 354 18.52 14.54 3.30
C PHE A 354 18.83 15.41 2.09
N ASP A 355 17.98 16.37 1.78
CA ASP A 355 18.13 17.35 0.67
C ASP A 355 18.49 16.69 -0.68
N LEU A 356 17.71 15.72 -1.10
CA LEU A 356 17.93 14.99 -2.35
C LEU A 356 17.28 15.68 -3.55
N GLU A 357 17.94 15.65 -4.70
CA GLU A 357 17.44 16.32 -5.91
C GLU A 357 16.36 15.53 -6.68
N ILE A 358 16.26 14.20 -6.50
CA ILE A 358 15.31 13.38 -7.25
C ILE A 358 13.86 13.79 -6.96
N GLU A 359 13.06 13.98 -8.00
CA GLU A 359 11.62 14.26 -7.85
C GLU A 359 10.84 12.98 -7.58
N ILE A 360 9.76 13.08 -6.78
CA ILE A 360 8.91 11.95 -6.41
C ILE A 360 7.49 12.25 -6.84
N ASN A 361 7.01 11.52 -7.85
CA ASN A 361 5.71 11.75 -8.46
C ASN A 361 4.78 10.55 -8.33
N ASP A 362 3.49 10.86 -8.15
CA ASP A 362 2.43 9.88 -8.31
C ASP A 362 2.29 9.52 -9.81
N LEU A 363 2.14 8.24 -10.12
CA LEU A 363 1.91 7.79 -11.50
C LEU A 363 0.67 8.46 -12.11
N TYR A 364 -0.35 8.73 -11.31
CA TYR A 364 -1.59 9.37 -11.76
C TYR A 364 -1.40 10.84 -12.13
N ASP A 365 -0.40 11.53 -11.54
CA ASP A 365 -0.03 12.90 -11.93
C ASP A 365 0.54 12.92 -13.36
N ILE A 366 1.38 11.93 -13.68
CA ILE A 366 1.98 11.78 -15.01
C ILE A 366 0.91 11.47 -16.06
N VAL A 367 0.02 10.53 -15.75
CA VAL A 367 -1.06 10.10 -16.64
C VAL A 367 -2.05 11.23 -16.89
N ALA A 368 -2.60 11.85 -15.84
CA ALA A 368 -3.63 12.89 -15.97
C ALA A 368 -3.13 14.15 -16.67
N ALA A 369 -1.84 14.46 -16.55
CA ALA A 369 -1.23 15.61 -17.22
C ALA A 369 -1.05 15.42 -18.73
N ARG A 370 -1.06 14.17 -19.22
CA ARG A 370 -0.76 13.84 -20.63
C ARG A 370 -1.92 13.14 -21.34
N MET A 371 -2.95 12.73 -20.61
CA MET A 371 -4.08 11.99 -21.17
C MET A 371 -4.92 12.86 -22.08
N LYS A 372 -5.18 12.37 -23.29
CA LYS A 372 -6.20 12.84 -24.21
C LYS A 372 -7.28 11.78 -24.33
N VAL A 373 -8.51 12.21 -24.31
CA VAL A 373 -9.65 11.32 -24.57
C VAL A 373 -10.10 11.52 -26.00
N LYS A 374 -10.20 10.43 -26.76
CA LYS A 374 -10.82 10.47 -28.09
C LYS A 374 -12.31 10.83 -27.92
N LYS A 375 -12.71 11.88 -28.62
CA LYS A 375 -14.13 12.28 -28.69
C LYS A 375 -14.91 11.32 -29.56
#